data_17b360fc457c556512138964e67c3f5d
#
_entry.id   17b360fc457c556512138964e67c3f5d
#
_cell.length_a   1.000
_cell.length_b   1.000
_cell.length_c   1.000
_cell.angle_alpha   90.00
_cell.angle_beta   90.00
_cell.angle_gamma   90.00
#
_symmetry.space_group_name_H-M   'P 1'
#
loop_
_entity.id
_entity.type
_entity.pdbx_description
1 polymer ?
#
loop_
_entity_poly.entity_id
_entity_poly.type
_entity_poly.pdbx_seq_one_letter_code
_entity_poly.pdbx_strand_id
1 'polypeptide(L)'
;MSTPTPFLIRMGIFLIIIAIGVFLIYPTLMDAFLANAVINGVILGVLVIGIVHAFRTVAGLFAETNWIQRFRLSFENGYQHTEAAPRLMASAATLLTKRSERGQLHISAGGMQTILDGVGARLDESRETGRYMVGLLVFLGLLGTFWGLLDTVQSVGGVISGLDLASDNVAGAFENLKQGLQTPLSGMGTAFSSSLFGLAGSLILGFLALQAGQAQNRFY
;
A
#
# COMPACT_ATOMS: atom_id res chain seq x y z
N MET A 1 16.87 17.48 15.88
CA MET A 1 15.80 16.82 15.09
C MET A 1 16.15 15.35 14.92
N SER A 2 15.25 14.45 15.24
CA SER A 2 15.51 13.01 15.13
C SER A 2 15.40 12.58 13.67
N THR A 3 16.46 11.96 13.17
CA THR A 3 16.50 11.43 11.80
C THR A 3 15.40 10.36 11.59
N PRO A 4 14.74 10.29 10.44
CA PRO A 4 13.72 9.28 10.15
C PRO A 4 14.29 7.86 9.93
N THR A 5 15.60 7.67 10.11
CA THR A 5 16.33 6.41 9.97
C THR A 5 15.70 5.22 10.71
N PRO A 6 15.27 5.33 12.01
CA PRO A 6 14.73 4.17 12.71
C PRO A 6 13.43 3.63 12.11
N PHE A 7 12.65 4.49 11.44
CA PHE A 7 11.42 4.04 10.77
C PHE A 7 11.73 3.23 9.50
N LEU A 8 12.70 3.69 8.68
CA LEU A 8 13.14 2.91 7.51
C LEU A 8 13.73 1.55 7.89
N ILE A 9 14.51 1.49 8.98
CA ILE A 9 15.06 0.24 9.48
C ILE A 9 13.94 -0.72 9.90
N ARG A 10 12.94 -0.24 10.65
CA ARG A 10 11.78 -1.07 11.06
C ARG A 10 10.98 -1.57 9.86
N MET A 11 10.74 -0.71 8.86
CA MET A 11 10.06 -1.09 7.62
C MET A 11 10.87 -2.14 6.85
N GLY A 12 12.20 -1.97 6.75
CA GLY A 12 13.09 -2.91 6.10
C GLY A 12 13.12 -4.27 6.80
N ILE A 13 13.30 -4.29 8.13
CA ILE A 13 13.29 -5.53 8.93
C ILE A 13 11.96 -6.26 8.76
N PHE A 14 10.84 -5.55 8.83
CA PHE A 14 9.52 -6.13 8.64
C PHE A 14 9.37 -6.80 7.28
N LEU A 15 9.79 -6.12 6.19
CA LEU A 15 9.74 -6.70 4.84
C LEU A 15 10.68 -7.91 4.69
N ILE A 16 11.83 -7.91 5.34
CA ILE A 16 12.73 -9.08 5.35
C ILE A 16 12.04 -10.27 6.02
N ILE A 17 11.38 -10.06 7.15
CA ILE A 17 10.64 -11.12 7.85
C ILE A 17 9.52 -11.67 6.94
N ILE A 18 8.75 -10.80 6.28
CA ILE A 18 7.72 -11.21 5.33
C ILE A 18 8.33 -11.97 4.15
N ALA A 19 9.45 -11.50 3.58
CA ALA A 19 10.12 -12.17 2.47
C ALA A 19 10.60 -13.59 2.85
N ILE A 20 11.13 -13.77 4.06
CA ILE A 20 11.51 -15.09 4.59
C ILE A 20 10.26 -15.98 4.71
N GLY A 21 9.15 -15.47 5.27
CA GLY A 21 7.89 -16.21 5.35
C GLY A 21 7.37 -16.63 3.97
N VAL A 22 7.34 -15.71 3.01
CA VAL A 22 6.95 -15.96 1.62
C VAL A 22 7.86 -17.03 0.99
N PHE A 23 9.18 -16.96 1.23
CA PHE A 23 10.12 -17.95 0.71
C PHE A 23 9.87 -19.37 1.26
N LEU A 24 9.53 -19.50 2.55
CA LEU A 24 9.23 -20.80 3.17
C LEU A 24 7.98 -21.47 2.61
N ILE A 25 6.96 -20.68 2.25
CA ILE A 25 5.68 -21.19 1.73
C ILE A 25 5.53 -20.94 0.22
N TYR A 26 6.65 -20.66 -0.48
CA TYR A 26 6.65 -20.29 -1.90
C TYR A 26 5.86 -21.24 -2.80
N PRO A 27 6.01 -22.61 -2.71
CA PRO A 27 5.26 -23.51 -3.59
C PRO A 27 3.75 -23.33 -3.44
N THR A 28 3.25 -23.29 -2.20
CA THR A 28 1.81 -23.11 -1.91
C THR A 28 1.30 -21.75 -2.36
N LEU A 29 2.11 -20.69 -2.21
CA LEU A 29 1.74 -19.37 -2.70
C LEU A 29 1.72 -19.29 -4.21
N MET A 30 2.60 -20.01 -4.89
CA MET A 30 2.63 -20.03 -6.35
C MET A 30 1.39 -20.73 -6.91
N ASP A 31 0.96 -21.86 -6.32
CA ASP A 31 -0.28 -22.53 -6.67
C ASP A 31 -1.49 -21.62 -6.44
N ALA A 32 -1.55 -20.96 -5.28
CA ALA A 32 -2.59 -20.00 -4.98
C ALA A 32 -2.57 -18.79 -5.93
N PHE A 33 -1.40 -18.31 -6.35
CA PHE A 33 -1.28 -17.22 -7.32
C PHE A 33 -1.82 -17.62 -8.69
N LEU A 34 -1.48 -18.81 -9.16
CA LEU A 34 -1.90 -19.33 -10.46
C LEU A 34 -3.40 -19.64 -10.52
N ALA A 35 -4.07 -19.84 -9.39
CA ALA A 35 -5.52 -20.02 -9.34
C ALA A 35 -6.29 -18.87 -10.00
N ASN A 36 -5.79 -17.61 -9.87
CA ASN A 36 -6.28 -16.44 -10.61
C ASN A 36 -5.14 -15.45 -10.83
N ALA A 37 -4.27 -15.74 -11.79
CA ALA A 37 -3.07 -14.94 -12.05
C ALA A 37 -3.37 -13.46 -12.38
N VAL A 38 -4.51 -13.15 -12.99
CA VAL A 38 -4.86 -11.78 -13.38
C VAL A 38 -5.18 -10.94 -12.13
N ILE A 39 -6.14 -11.37 -11.31
CA ILE A 39 -6.55 -10.63 -10.11
C ILE A 39 -5.40 -10.58 -9.10
N ASN A 40 -4.76 -11.73 -8.85
CA ASN A 40 -3.64 -11.81 -7.92
C ASN A 40 -2.45 -10.97 -8.39
N GLY A 41 -2.20 -10.89 -9.71
CA GLY A 41 -1.20 -10.02 -10.30
C GLY A 41 -1.49 -8.53 -10.08
N VAL A 42 -2.76 -8.11 -10.22
CA VAL A 42 -3.18 -6.74 -9.91
C VAL A 42 -3.00 -6.44 -8.42
N ILE A 43 -3.38 -7.36 -7.53
CA ILE A 43 -3.21 -7.21 -6.08
C ILE A 43 -1.73 -7.03 -5.73
N LEU A 44 -0.84 -7.89 -6.26
CA LEU A 44 0.60 -7.75 -6.04
C LEU A 44 1.17 -6.46 -6.64
N GLY A 45 0.67 -6.04 -7.81
CA GLY A 45 1.05 -4.78 -8.43
C GLY A 45 0.73 -3.57 -7.53
N VAL A 46 -0.50 -3.52 -7.00
CA VAL A 46 -0.92 -2.47 -6.05
C VAL A 46 -0.09 -2.52 -4.76
N LEU A 47 0.20 -3.72 -4.24
CA LEU A 47 1.06 -3.91 -3.07
C LEU A 47 2.46 -3.33 -3.30
N VAL A 48 3.10 -3.64 -4.41
CA VAL A 48 4.44 -3.13 -4.76
C VAL A 48 4.42 -1.60 -4.87
N ILE A 49 3.43 -1.04 -5.57
CA ILE A 49 3.27 0.42 -5.68
C ILE A 49 3.09 1.05 -4.29
N GLY A 50 2.28 0.43 -3.42
CA GLY A 50 2.06 0.88 -2.05
C GLY A 50 3.33 0.83 -1.19
N ILE A 51 4.14 -0.23 -1.29
CA ILE A 51 5.42 -0.35 -0.62
C ILE A 51 6.36 0.77 -1.07
N VAL A 52 6.51 0.96 -2.39
CA VAL A 52 7.35 2.03 -2.95
C VAL A 52 6.87 3.40 -2.46
N HIS A 53 5.56 3.64 -2.45
CA HIS A 53 4.97 4.88 -1.95
C HIS A 53 5.32 5.11 -0.47
N ALA A 54 5.15 4.10 0.40
CA ALA A 54 5.47 4.20 1.82
C ALA A 54 6.96 4.53 2.07
N PHE A 55 7.87 3.86 1.36
CA PHE A 55 9.30 4.17 1.46
C PHE A 55 9.65 5.56 0.94
N ARG A 56 9.08 5.98 -0.19
CA ARG A 56 9.31 7.33 -0.75
C ARG A 56 8.79 8.41 0.19
N THR A 57 7.67 8.17 0.87
CA THR A 57 7.12 9.10 1.85
C THR A 57 8.10 9.33 3.01
N VAL A 58 8.65 8.25 3.59
CA VAL A 58 9.62 8.37 4.69
C VAL A 58 10.97 8.92 4.20
N ALA A 59 11.45 8.46 3.03
CA ALA A 59 12.69 8.95 2.45
C ALA A 59 12.63 10.44 2.09
N GLY A 60 11.47 10.93 1.65
CA GLY A 60 11.24 12.35 1.38
C GLY A 60 11.50 13.24 2.60
N LEU A 61 11.20 12.76 3.81
CA LEU A 61 11.43 13.53 5.04
C LEU A 61 12.92 13.84 5.31
N PHE A 62 13.85 13.04 4.78
CA PHE A 62 15.28 13.35 4.88
C PHE A 62 15.65 14.62 4.11
N ALA A 63 15.11 14.77 2.90
CA ALA A 63 15.37 15.97 2.09
C ALA A 63 14.85 17.23 2.79
N GLU A 64 13.66 17.14 3.41
CA GLU A 64 13.05 18.23 4.16
C GLU A 64 13.87 18.60 5.42
N THR A 65 14.26 17.58 6.19
CA THR A 65 15.06 17.78 7.41
C THR A 65 16.43 18.40 7.09
N ASN A 66 17.10 17.91 6.04
CA ASN A 66 18.39 18.42 5.62
C ASN A 66 18.29 19.86 5.12
N TRP A 67 17.22 20.18 4.39
CA TRP A 67 17.00 21.55 3.92
C TRP A 67 16.81 22.54 5.10
N ILE A 68 16.00 22.18 6.11
CA ILE A 68 15.80 23.00 7.31
C ILE A 68 17.12 23.23 8.04
N GLN A 69 17.94 22.19 8.20
CA GLN A 69 19.25 22.31 8.86
C GLN A 69 20.20 23.24 8.10
N ARG A 70 20.27 23.08 6.76
CA ARG A 70 21.11 23.94 5.92
C ARG A 70 20.62 25.38 5.90
N PHE A 71 19.31 25.58 5.83
CA PHE A 71 18.71 26.92 5.92
C PHE A 71 19.09 27.62 7.22
N ARG A 72 18.99 26.91 8.36
CA ARG A 72 19.39 27.43 9.67
C ARG A 72 20.89 27.79 9.72
N LEU A 73 21.76 26.91 9.24
CA LEU A 73 23.21 27.17 9.23
C LEU A 73 23.59 28.31 8.29
N SER A 74 22.96 28.44 7.14
CA SER A 74 23.19 29.56 6.21
C SER A 74 22.81 30.88 6.87
N PHE A 75 21.71 30.87 7.61
CA PHE A 75 21.24 32.05 8.32
C PHE A 75 22.17 32.46 9.47
N GLU A 76 22.61 31.50 10.31
CA GLU A 76 23.56 31.75 11.40
C GLU A 76 24.89 32.29 10.87
N ASN A 77 25.30 31.92 9.65
CA ASN A 77 26.56 32.36 9.03
C ASN A 77 26.42 33.60 8.10
N GLY A 78 25.22 34.19 7.97
CA GLY A 78 24.97 35.36 7.15
C GLY A 78 24.99 35.13 5.62
N TYR A 79 24.91 33.88 5.17
CA TYR A 79 24.86 33.53 3.73
C TYR A 79 23.42 33.46 3.25
N GLN A 80 23.17 33.85 1.98
CA GLN A 80 21.89 33.68 1.36
C GLN A 80 21.72 32.21 0.96
N HIS A 81 20.61 31.57 1.38
CA HIS A 81 20.29 30.21 1.03
C HIS A 81 19.66 30.15 -0.37
N THR A 82 20.39 29.59 -1.34
CA THR A 82 19.98 29.57 -2.77
C THR A 82 19.43 28.21 -3.20
N GLU A 83 19.41 27.20 -2.32
CA GLU A 83 18.93 25.87 -2.66
C GLU A 83 17.40 25.84 -2.80
N ALA A 84 16.92 25.18 -3.87
CA ALA A 84 15.49 24.97 -4.07
C ALA A 84 14.87 24.17 -2.90
N ALA A 85 13.77 24.65 -2.38
CA ALA A 85 13.08 23.99 -1.29
C ALA A 85 12.46 22.66 -1.76
N PRO A 86 12.53 21.61 -0.93
CA PRO A 86 11.83 20.36 -1.18
C PRO A 86 10.31 20.56 -1.08
N ARG A 87 9.56 19.51 -1.51
CA ARG A 87 8.11 19.63 -1.77
C ARG A 87 7.26 20.07 -0.57
N LEU A 88 7.51 19.56 0.62
CA LEU A 88 6.73 19.89 1.81
C LEU A 88 6.97 21.34 2.26
N MET A 89 8.24 21.76 2.22
CA MET A 89 8.66 23.09 2.67
C MET A 89 8.59 24.17 1.59
N ALA A 90 8.13 23.88 0.38
CA ALA A 90 8.11 24.82 -0.73
C ALA A 90 7.36 26.13 -0.42
N SER A 91 6.20 26.04 0.24
CA SER A 91 5.43 27.22 0.67
C SER A 91 6.12 27.99 1.80
N ALA A 92 6.68 27.25 2.77
CA ALA A 92 7.45 27.83 3.88
C ALA A 92 8.71 28.53 3.38
N ALA A 93 9.45 27.88 2.48
CA ALA A 93 10.67 28.43 1.90
C ALA A 93 10.44 29.76 1.19
N THR A 94 9.38 29.84 0.37
CA THR A 94 9.05 31.09 -0.34
C THR A 94 8.80 32.24 0.64
N LEU A 95 8.14 31.98 1.76
CA LEU A 95 7.88 32.98 2.79
C LEU A 95 9.15 33.34 3.57
N LEU A 96 9.97 32.34 3.92
CA LEU A 96 11.21 32.52 4.66
C LEU A 96 12.26 33.26 3.84
N THR A 97 12.43 32.93 2.56
CA THR A 97 13.40 33.60 1.66
C THR A 97 13.00 35.05 1.43
N LYS A 98 11.76 35.38 1.11
CA LYS A 98 11.26 36.73 0.93
C LYS A 98 11.47 37.61 2.17
N ARG A 99 11.38 37.05 3.37
CA ARG A 99 11.58 37.78 4.61
C ARG A 99 13.07 37.92 5.02
N SER A 100 13.87 36.90 4.74
CA SER A 100 15.31 36.92 4.89
C SER A 100 15.94 38.06 4.07
N GLU A 101 15.49 38.25 2.82
CA GLU A 101 15.92 39.32 1.94
C GLU A 101 15.59 40.71 2.48
N ARG A 102 14.57 40.85 3.34
CA ARG A 102 14.16 42.09 3.99
C ARG A 102 14.82 42.32 5.35
N GLY A 103 15.73 41.45 5.79
CA GLY A 103 16.38 41.52 7.09
C GLY A 103 15.44 41.31 8.29
N GLN A 104 14.19 40.91 8.06
CA GLN A 104 13.17 40.77 9.10
C GLN A 104 12.80 39.28 9.27
N LEU A 105 13.42 38.63 10.26
CA LEU A 105 13.09 37.24 10.63
C LEU A 105 11.95 37.11 11.64
N HIS A 106 11.31 38.20 12.00
CA HIS A 106 10.10 38.09 12.82
C HIS A 106 8.94 37.51 11.98
N ILE A 107 8.72 36.21 12.11
CA ILE A 107 7.51 35.57 11.62
C ILE A 107 6.40 35.84 12.63
N SER A 108 5.34 36.51 12.22
CA SER A 108 4.19 36.70 13.09
C SER A 108 3.59 35.30 13.44
N ALA A 109 2.95 35.19 14.60
CA ALA A 109 2.30 33.94 15.01
C ALA A 109 1.33 33.40 13.93
N GLY A 110 0.56 34.29 13.27
CA GLY A 110 -0.32 33.91 12.16
C GLY A 110 0.43 33.41 10.92
N GLY A 111 1.60 33.98 10.59
CA GLY A 111 2.43 33.50 9.49
C GLY A 111 3.03 32.12 9.77
N MET A 112 3.45 31.85 10.99
CA MET A 112 3.92 30.52 11.42
C MET A 112 2.80 29.49 11.34
N GLN A 113 1.60 29.84 11.83
CA GLN A 113 0.44 28.96 11.75
C GLN A 113 0.11 28.59 10.30
N THR A 114 0.10 29.56 9.39
CA THR A 114 -0.15 29.29 7.95
C THR A 114 0.88 28.33 7.34
N ILE A 115 2.16 28.43 7.75
CA ILE A 115 3.20 27.51 7.31
C ILE A 115 2.94 26.10 7.83
N LEU A 116 2.66 25.96 9.13
CA LEU A 116 2.37 24.67 9.76
C LEU A 116 1.14 24.01 9.14
N ASP A 117 0.05 24.77 8.96
CA ASP A 117 -1.17 24.27 8.32
C ASP A 117 -0.91 23.77 6.90
N GLY A 118 -0.10 24.49 6.12
CA GLY A 118 0.28 24.07 4.76
C GLY A 118 1.13 22.81 4.72
N VAL A 119 2.05 22.62 5.67
CA VAL A 119 2.84 21.39 5.82
C VAL A 119 1.95 20.25 6.28
N GLY A 120 1.10 20.50 7.30
CA GLY A 120 0.15 19.52 7.82
C GLY A 120 -0.77 18.97 6.73
N ALA A 121 -1.37 19.84 5.92
CA ALA A 121 -2.26 19.43 4.82
C ALA A 121 -1.58 18.49 3.81
N ARG A 122 -0.32 18.74 3.46
CA ARG A 122 0.44 17.88 2.53
C ARG A 122 0.83 16.53 3.16
N LEU A 123 1.12 16.51 4.45
CA LEU A 123 1.36 15.26 5.17
C LEU A 123 0.10 14.42 5.23
N ASP A 124 -1.06 15.03 5.47
CA ASP A 124 -2.35 14.35 5.52
C ASP A 124 -2.75 13.79 4.15
N GLU A 125 -2.54 14.52 3.05
CA GLU A 125 -2.73 14.02 1.68
C GLU A 125 -1.92 12.73 1.42
N SER A 126 -0.65 12.72 1.85
CA SER A 126 0.19 11.52 1.71
C SER A 126 -0.32 10.32 2.54
N ARG A 127 -0.87 10.59 3.73
CA ARG A 127 -1.48 9.55 4.60
C ARG A 127 -2.76 8.98 4.00
N GLU A 128 -3.59 9.85 3.42
CA GLU A 128 -4.81 9.42 2.74
C GLU A 128 -4.52 8.49 1.58
N THR A 129 -3.51 8.82 0.77
CA THR A 129 -3.06 7.95 -0.33
C THR A 129 -2.66 6.57 0.19
N GLY A 130 -1.89 6.50 1.28
CA GLY A 130 -1.52 5.22 1.91
C GLY A 130 -2.73 4.42 2.38
N ARG A 131 -3.69 5.05 3.07
CA ARG A 131 -4.94 4.42 3.52
C ARG A 131 -5.81 3.93 2.37
N TYR A 132 -5.91 4.72 1.32
CA TYR A 132 -6.64 4.33 0.11
C TYR A 132 -6.07 3.06 -0.51
N MET A 133 -4.75 2.95 -0.64
CA MET A 133 -4.10 1.74 -1.19
C MET A 133 -4.34 0.51 -0.32
N VAL A 134 -4.35 0.64 1.02
CA VAL A 134 -4.71 -0.45 1.94
C VAL A 134 -6.15 -0.89 1.70
N GLY A 135 -7.10 0.05 1.62
CA GLY A 135 -8.50 -0.23 1.32
C GLY A 135 -8.68 -0.88 -0.05
N LEU A 136 -7.93 -0.42 -1.05
CA LEU A 136 -7.96 -0.98 -2.41
C LEU A 136 -7.52 -2.43 -2.45
N LEU A 137 -6.50 -2.83 -1.68
CA LEU A 137 -6.05 -4.22 -1.56
C LEU A 137 -7.14 -5.13 -0.97
N VAL A 138 -7.82 -4.66 0.08
CA VAL A 138 -8.97 -5.38 0.66
C VAL A 138 -10.09 -5.53 -0.36
N PHE A 139 -10.42 -4.44 -1.06
CA PHE A 139 -11.47 -4.44 -2.07
C PHE A 139 -11.15 -5.38 -3.24
N LEU A 140 -9.91 -5.38 -3.74
CA LEU A 140 -9.47 -6.31 -4.79
C LEU A 140 -9.53 -7.77 -4.33
N GLY A 141 -9.17 -8.05 -3.07
CA GLY A 141 -9.32 -9.38 -2.48
C GLY A 141 -10.78 -9.83 -2.45
N LEU A 142 -11.69 -8.95 -2.03
CA LEU A 142 -13.14 -9.22 -2.04
C LEU A 142 -13.68 -9.39 -3.46
N LEU A 143 -13.23 -8.58 -4.42
CA LEU A 143 -13.60 -8.72 -5.83
C LEU A 143 -13.18 -10.09 -6.38
N GLY A 144 -11.99 -10.57 -5.97
CA GLY A 144 -11.52 -11.90 -6.34
C GLY A 144 -12.39 -13.02 -5.77
N THR A 145 -12.89 -12.88 -4.52
CA THR A 145 -13.85 -13.85 -3.96
C THR A 145 -15.15 -13.85 -4.73
N PHE A 146 -15.68 -12.69 -5.06
CA PHE A 146 -16.90 -12.56 -5.85
C PHE A 146 -16.76 -13.24 -7.20
N TRP A 147 -15.65 -13.02 -7.90
CA TRP A 147 -15.38 -13.63 -9.20
C TRP A 147 -15.30 -15.16 -9.12
N GLY A 148 -14.55 -15.71 -8.15
CA GLY A 148 -14.41 -17.15 -7.96
C GLY A 148 -15.73 -17.83 -7.56
N LEU A 149 -16.56 -17.16 -6.73
CA LEU A 149 -17.88 -17.68 -6.38
C LEU A 149 -18.86 -17.65 -7.56
N LEU A 150 -18.81 -16.62 -8.39
CA LEU A 150 -19.63 -16.54 -9.61
C LEU A 150 -19.33 -17.70 -10.56
N ASP A 151 -18.05 -18.00 -10.78
CA ASP A 151 -17.61 -19.13 -11.59
C ASP A 151 -18.07 -20.47 -10.98
N THR A 152 -17.98 -20.60 -9.66
CA THR A 152 -18.47 -21.78 -8.93
C THR A 152 -19.98 -22.01 -9.14
N VAL A 153 -20.81 -20.97 -9.01
CA VAL A 153 -22.26 -21.05 -9.17
C VAL A 153 -22.63 -21.44 -10.59
N GLN A 154 -21.96 -20.87 -11.59
CA GLN A 154 -22.19 -21.23 -13.01
C GLN A 154 -21.81 -22.68 -13.28
N SER A 155 -20.68 -23.14 -12.74
CA SER A 155 -20.22 -24.53 -12.91
C SER A 155 -21.19 -25.53 -12.26
N VAL A 156 -21.70 -25.25 -11.05
CA VAL A 156 -22.71 -26.10 -10.39
C VAL A 156 -23.98 -26.15 -11.22
N GLY A 157 -24.44 -25.01 -11.74
CA GLY A 157 -25.62 -24.98 -12.64
C GLY A 157 -25.44 -25.85 -13.88
N GLY A 158 -24.24 -25.82 -14.47
CA GLY A 158 -23.90 -26.70 -15.61
C GLY A 158 -23.94 -28.20 -15.27
N VAL A 159 -23.41 -28.58 -14.10
CA VAL A 159 -23.43 -29.97 -13.63
C VAL A 159 -24.86 -30.46 -13.41
N ILE A 160 -25.70 -29.67 -12.75
CA ILE A 160 -27.10 -30.03 -12.50
C ILE A 160 -27.87 -30.16 -13.80
N SER A 161 -27.68 -29.29 -14.76
CA SER A 161 -28.33 -29.31 -16.07
C SER A 161 -27.87 -30.47 -16.94
N GLY A 162 -26.65 -30.99 -16.73
CA GLY A 162 -26.08 -32.12 -17.46
C GLY A 162 -26.42 -33.51 -16.86
N LEU A 163 -27.06 -33.55 -15.67
CA LEU A 163 -27.48 -34.80 -15.05
C LEU A 163 -28.71 -35.38 -15.78
N ASP A 164 -28.50 -36.36 -16.61
CA ASP A 164 -29.57 -37.15 -17.23
C ASP A 164 -30.05 -38.22 -16.24
N LEU A 165 -31.12 -37.90 -15.49
CA LEU A 165 -31.73 -38.80 -14.51
C LEU A 165 -32.56 -39.91 -15.14
N ALA A 166 -32.70 -39.90 -16.46
CA ALA A 166 -33.50 -40.90 -17.21
C ALA A 166 -32.67 -42.10 -17.66
N SER A 167 -31.35 -42.09 -17.48
CA SER A 167 -30.50 -43.23 -17.87
C SER A 167 -30.46 -44.29 -16.78
N ASP A 168 -30.66 -45.57 -17.15
CA ASP A 168 -30.53 -46.75 -16.26
C ASP A 168 -29.11 -46.97 -15.70
N ASN A 169 -28.14 -46.12 -16.08
CA ASN A 169 -26.75 -46.24 -15.67
C ASN A 169 -26.40 -45.31 -14.50
N VAL A 170 -26.82 -45.67 -13.30
CA VAL A 170 -26.57 -44.94 -12.06
C VAL A 170 -25.06 -44.75 -11.77
N ALA A 171 -24.23 -45.74 -12.13
CA ALA A 171 -22.78 -45.66 -11.95
C ALA A 171 -22.13 -44.60 -12.85
N GLY A 172 -22.57 -44.46 -14.10
CA GLY A 172 -22.13 -43.41 -15.01
C GLY A 172 -22.58 -42.01 -14.57
N ALA A 173 -23.81 -41.91 -14.08
CA ALA A 173 -24.32 -40.63 -13.53
C ALA A 173 -23.52 -40.17 -12.30
N PHE A 174 -23.11 -41.09 -11.43
CA PHE A 174 -22.27 -40.78 -10.27
C PHE A 174 -20.85 -40.31 -10.66
N GLU A 175 -20.24 -40.98 -11.65
CA GLU A 175 -18.92 -40.58 -12.12
C GLU A 175 -18.96 -39.20 -12.80
N ASN A 176 -19.99 -38.92 -13.59
CA ASN A 176 -20.23 -37.58 -14.17
C ASN A 176 -20.45 -36.52 -13.10
N LEU A 177 -21.19 -36.82 -12.05
CA LEU A 177 -21.37 -35.89 -10.90
C LEU A 177 -20.05 -35.61 -10.20
N LYS A 178 -19.25 -36.66 -9.93
CA LYS A 178 -17.94 -36.53 -9.30
C LYS A 178 -16.98 -35.65 -10.11
N GLN A 179 -16.90 -35.88 -11.42
CA GLN A 179 -16.09 -35.08 -12.33
C GLN A 179 -16.62 -33.65 -12.45
N GLY A 180 -17.95 -33.50 -12.53
CA GLY A 180 -18.59 -32.20 -12.62
C GLY A 180 -18.38 -31.32 -11.39
N LEU A 181 -18.20 -31.91 -10.20
CA LEU A 181 -17.94 -31.16 -8.96
C LEU A 181 -16.49 -30.69 -8.81
N GLN A 182 -15.54 -31.16 -9.62
CA GLN A 182 -14.15 -30.72 -9.56
C GLN A 182 -13.99 -29.23 -9.92
N THR A 183 -14.71 -28.76 -10.95
CA THR A 183 -14.67 -27.35 -11.39
C THR A 183 -15.20 -26.38 -10.34
N PRO A 184 -16.39 -26.61 -9.72
CA PRO A 184 -16.87 -25.80 -8.60
C PRO A 184 -15.89 -25.73 -7.42
N LEU A 185 -15.28 -26.88 -7.05
CA LEU A 185 -14.29 -26.90 -5.97
C LEU A 185 -13.03 -26.07 -6.30
N SER A 186 -12.59 -26.11 -7.55
CA SER A 186 -11.49 -25.27 -8.03
C SER A 186 -11.83 -23.78 -7.97
N GLY A 187 -13.05 -23.39 -8.38
CA GLY A 187 -13.53 -22.00 -8.29
C GLY A 187 -13.54 -21.45 -6.86
N MET A 188 -13.89 -22.28 -5.87
CA MET A 188 -13.75 -21.90 -4.46
C MET A 188 -12.29 -21.64 -4.06
N GLY A 189 -11.36 -22.49 -4.51
CA GLY A 189 -9.93 -22.29 -4.29
C GLY A 189 -9.44 -20.95 -4.86
N THR A 190 -9.90 -20.58 -6.04
CA THR A 190 -9.65 -19.27 -6.67
C THR A 190 -10.16 -18.11 -5.82
N ALA A 191 -11.39 -18.20 -5.31
CA ALA A 191 -11.97 -17.19 -4.45
C ALA A 191 -11.12 -16.97 -3.18
N PHE A 192 -10.77 -18.05 -2.48
CA PHE A 192 -9.97 -17.97 -1.24
C PHE A 192 -8.55 -17.44 -1.49
N SER A 193 -7.92 -17.82 -2.60
CA SER A 193 -6.56 -17.35 -2.90
C SER A 193 -6.49 -15.83 -3.06
N SER A 194 -7.39 -15.26 -3.85
CA SER A 194 -7.42 -13.80 -4.07
C SER A 194 -7.70 -13.03 -2.78
N SER A 195 -8.59 -13.53 -1.92
CA SER A 195 -8.84 -12.95 -0.61
C SER A 195 -7.60 -12.98 0.28
N LEU A 196 -6.88 -14.10 0.29
CA LEU A 196 -5.64 -14.24 1.05
C LEU A 196 -4.59 -13.22 0.61
N PHE A 197 -4.36 -13.07 -0.69
CA PHE A 197 -3.43 -12.06 -1.22
C PHE A 197 -3.86 -10.63 -0.89
N GLY A 198 -5.16 -10.31 -1.01
CA GLY A 198 -5.70 -8.99 -0.70
C GLY A 198 -5.54 -8.64 0.79
N LEU A 199 -5.93 -9.55 1.69
CA LEU A 199 -5.84 -9.35 3.14
C LEU A 199 -4.38 -9.33 3.61
N ALA A 200 -3.54 -10.27 3.19
CA ALA A 200 -2.13 -10.27 3.54
C ALA A 200 -1.43 -9.00 3.02
N GLY A 201 -1.69 -8.60 1.77
CA GLY A 201 -1.17 -7.37 1.20
C GLY A 201 -1.60 -6.12 1.96
N SER A 202 -2.88 -6.04 2.36
CA SER A 202 -3.41 -4.93 3.14
C SER A 202 -2.78 -4.83 4.53
N LEU A 203 -2.50 -5.96 5.18
CA LEU A 203 -1.82 -6.01 6.47
C LEU A 203 -0.38 -5.51 6.35
N ILE A 204 0.35 -5.99 5.34
CA ILE A 204 1.73 -5.56 5.07
C ILE A 204 1.77 -4.05 4.82
N LEU A 205 0.95 -3.57 3.90
CA LEU A 205 0.92 -2.15 3.54
C LEU A 205 0.41 -1.29 4.69
N GLY A 206 -0.57 -1.77 5.47
CA GLY A 206 -1.08 -1.09 6.65
C GLY A 206 -0.01 -0.84 7.71
N PHE A 207 0.86 -1.82 7.97
CA PHE A 207 2.00 -1.64 8.86
C PHE A 207 2.99 -0.59 8.33
N LEU A 208 3.31 -0.63 7.03
CA LEU A 208 4.20 0.36 6.41
C LEU A 208 3.61 1.76 6.44
N ALA A 209 2.33 1.91 6.16
CA ALA A 209 1.60 3.17 6.24
C ALA A 209 1.58 3.73 7.67
N LEU A 210 1.44 2.86 8.68
CA LEU A 210 1.52 3.24 10.09
C LEU A 210 2.92 3.79 10.43
N GLN A 211 4.00 3.11 10.00
CA GLN A 211 5.37 3.57 10.23
C GLN A 211 5.64 4.90 9.52
N ALA A 212 5.16 5.06 8.30
CA ALA A 212 5.26 6.32 7.55
C ALA A 212 4.53 7.46 8.27
N GLY A 213 3.31 7.21 8.76
CA GLY A 213 2.55 8.18 9.54
C GLY A 213 3.25 8.59 10.85
N GLN A 214 3.86 7.64 11.55
CA GLN A 214 4.65 7.93 12.76
C GLN A 214 5.90 8.76 12.44
N ALA A 215 6.59 8.48 11.32
CA ALA A 215 7.72 9.27 10.87
C ALA A 215 7.32 10.72 10.55
N GLN A 216 6.18 10.91 9.89
CA GLN A 216 5.60 12.22 9.59
C GLN A 216 5.20 12.99 10.86
N ASN A 217 4.55 12.32 11.84
CA ASN A 217 4.19 12.94 13.13
C ASN A 217 5.41 13.40 13.93
N ARG A 218 6.53 12.70 13.79
CA ARG A 218 7.76 13.07 14.47
C ARG A 218 8.52 14.19 13.76
N PHE A 219 8.26 14.38 12.48
CA PHE A 219 8.78 15.49 11.69
C PHE A 219 8.01 16.78 11.97
N TYR A 220 6.68 16.72 12.04
CA TYR A 220 5.77 17.82 12.36
C TYR A 220 5.87 18.21 13.83
#